data_984a7bc5692ed163aedef99118fdd3b5
#
_entry.id   984a7bc5692ed163aedef99118fdd3b5
#
_cell.length_a   1.000
_cell.length_b   1.000
_cell.length_c   1.000
_cell.angle_alpha   90.00
_cell.angle_beta   90.00
_cell.angle_gamma   90.00
#
_symmetry.space_group_name_H-M   'P 1'
#
loop_
_entity.id
_entity.type
_entity.pdbx_description
1 polymer ?
#
loop_
_entity_poly.entity_id
_entity_poly.type
_entity_poly.pdbx_seq_one_letter_code
_entity_poly.pdbx_strand_id
1 'polypeptide(L)'
;TVEAVKQGQVEISCKGKNRSVLIPRKLKKALLAFAKNTGVSSGVIFRTRNGRPMNRSNIWNEMKGLCKRANVIPSKVFPHNLRRLFARTFYNVEKDIAKLADILGHSNVNTTRIYIMETGVEHRRKIECLGLIV
;
A
#
# COMPACT_ATOMS: atom_id res chain seq x y z
N THR A 1 5.26 -13.29 -6.86
CA THR A 1 6.25 -14.14 -7.52
C THR A 1 7.20 -13.33 -8.39
N VAL A 2 8.36 -13.91 -8.77
CA VAL A 2 9.32 -13.31 -9.68
C VAL A 2 8.68 -13.02 -11.04
N GLU A 3 7.85 -13.92 -11.53
CA GLU A 3 7.14 -13.80 -12.82
C GLU A 3 6.21 -12.60 -12.83
N ALA A 4 5.38 -12.45 -11.81
CA ALA A 4 4.45 -11.33 -11.66
C ALA A 4 5.21 -9.99 -11.57
N VAL A 5 6.34 -9.96 -10.86
CA VAL A 5 7.19 -8.76 -10.81
C VAL A 5 7.80 -8.44 -12.18
N LYS A 6 8.22 -9.45 -12.95
CA LYS A 6 8.72 -9.25 -14.32
C LYS A 6 7.62 -8.68 -15.25
N GLN A 7 6.38 -9.12 -15.11
CA GLN A 7 5.23 -8.57 -15.83
C GLN A 7 4.90 -7.13 -15.42
N GLY A 8 5.21 -6.75 -14.17
CA GLY A 8 4.91 -5.43 -13.62
C GLY A 8 3.51 -5.28 -13.05
N GLN A 9 2.78 -6.37 -12.92
CA GLN A 9 1.44 -6.44 -12.31
C GLN A 9 1.18 -7.79 -11.64
N VAL A 10 0.26 -7.80 -10.69
CA VAL A 10 -0.21 -9.00 -9.98
C VAL A 10 -1.71 -9.04 -10.03
N GLU A 11 -2.28 -10.14 -10.48
CA GLU A 11 -3.71 -10.40 -10.34
C GLU A 11 -3.99 -11.03 -8.97
N ILE A 12 -4.92 -10.44 -8.26
CA ILE A 12 -5.37 -10.92 -6.95
C ILE A 12 -6.84 -11.25 -7.03
N SER A 13 -7.18 -12.51 -6.75
CA SER A 13 -8.55 -12.94 -6.56
C SER A 13 -8.89 -12.95 -5.05
N CYS A 14 -9.91 -12.22 -4.66
CA CYS A 14 -10.37 -12.17 -3.28
C CYS A 14 -11.89 -12.05 -3.22
N LYS A 15 -12.55 -12.98 -2.53
CA LYS A 15 -14.01 -13.02 -2.37
C LYS A 15 -14.77 -12.92 -3.70
N GLY A 16 -14.32 -13.67 -4.72
CA GLY A 16 -14.94 -13.69 -6.06
C GLY A 16 -14.69 -12.46 -6.92
N LYS A 17 -13.83 -11.52 -6.48
CA LYS A 17 -13.44 -10.34 -7.25
C LYS A 17 -11.97 -10.43 -7.64
N ASN A 18 -11.70 -10.27 -8.92
CA ASN A 18 -10.34 -10.17 -9.45
C ASN A 18 -9.94 -8.69 -9.56
N ARG A 19 -8.73 -8.37 -9.16
CA ARG A 19 -8.15 -7.06 -9.38
C ARG A 19 -6.69 -7.16 -9.76
N SER A 20 -6.25 -6.26 -10.60
CA SER A 20 -4.83 -6.10 -10.93
C SER A 20 -4.18 -5.07 -10.01
N VAL A 21 -3.03 -5.41 -9.48
CA VAL A 21 -2.18 -4.53 -8.69
C VAL A 21 -0.93 -4.20 -9.49
N LEU A 22 -0.77 -2.93 -9.84
CA LEU A 22 0.37 -2.43 -10.61
C LEU A 22 1.62 -2.34 -9.73
N ILE A 23 2.76 -2.73 -10.30
CA ILE A 23 4.07 -2.66 -9.62
C ILE A 23 4.89 -1.52 -10.25
N PRO A 24 5.12 -0.41 -9.52
CA PRO A 24 5.93 0.70 -10.02
C PRO A 24 7.35 0.27 -10.41
N ARG A 25 7.94 0.93 -11.42
CA ARG A 25 9.27 0.58 -11.95
C ARG A 25 10.38 0.51 -10.88
N LYS A 26 10.38 1.44 -9.93
CA LYS A 26 11.35 1.45 -8.81
C LYS A 26 11.18 0.21 -7.92
N LEU A 27 9.93 -0.13 -7.58
CA LEU A 27 9.62 -1.31 -6.77
C LEU A 27 9.97 -2.60 -7.52
N LYS A 28 9.65 -2.68 -8.82
CA LYS A 28 10.04 -3.81 -9.68
C LYS A 28 11.55 -4.06 -9.64
N LYS A 29 12.37 -3.00 -9.82
CA LYS A 29 13.85 -3.10 -9.75
C LYS A 29 14.31 -3.61 -8.37
N ALA A 30 13.76 -3.05 -7.28
CA ALA A 30 14.11 -3.44 -5.92
C ALA A 30 13.75 -4.91 -5.63
N LEU A 31 12.56 -5.36 -6.03
CA LEU A 31 12.10 -6.74 -5.83
C LEU A 31 12.94 -7.75 -6.63
N LEU A 32 13.30 -7.44 -7.88
CA LEU A 32 14.15 -8.31 -8.70
C LEU A 32 15.59 -8.36 -8.16
N ALA A 33 16.14 -7.25 -7.69
CA ALA A 33 17.44 -7.22 -7.04
C ALA A 33 17.44 -8.05 -5.75
N PHE A 34 16.40 -7.90 -4.92
CA PHE A 34 16.22 -8.71 -3.72
C PHE A 34 16.12 -10.20 -4.04
N ALA A 35 15.31 -10.59 -5.03
CA ALA A 35 15.17 -11.98 -5.47
C ALA A 35 16.53 -12.56 -5.92
N LYS A 36 17.30 -11.80 -6.72
CA LYS A 36 18.64 -12.20 -7.14
C LYS A 36 19.59 -12.38 -5.95
N ASN A 37 19.62 -11.43 -5.02
CA ASN A 37 20.50 -11.49 -3.85
C ASN A 37 20.16 -12.64 -2.89
N THR A 38 18.90 -13.07 -2.87
CA THR A 38 18.44 -14.20 -2.06
C THR A 38 18.40 -15.53 -2.82
N GLY A 39 18.93 -15.57 -4.05
CA GLY A 39 19.00 -16.79 -4.87
C GLY A 39 17.66 -17.28 -5.40
N VAL A 40 16.63 -16.42 -5.46
CA VAL A 40 15.29 -16.77 -5.93
C VAL A 40 15.16 -16.43 -7.42
N SER A 41 15.26 -17.41 -8.29
CA SER A 41 15.14 -17.25 -9.75
C SER A 41 13.68 -17.30 -10.26
N SER A 42 12.79 -17.99 -9.54
CA SER A 42 11.39 -18.19 -9.91
C SER A 42 10.48 -18.38 -8.69
N GLY A 43 9.17 -18.21 -8.88
CA GLY A 43 8.16 -18.43 -7.86
C GLY A 43 8.15 -17.35 -6.77
N VAL A 44 7.80 -17.73 -5.53
CA VAL A 44 7.60 -16.79 -4.41
C VAL A 44 8.91 -16.14 -3.99
N ILE A 45 8.92 -14.81 -3.94
CA ILE A 45 10.09 -14.00 -3.58
C ILE A 45 10.32 -14.01 -2.06
N PHE A 46 9.28 -13.78 -1.27
CA PHE A 46 9.40 -13.69 0.19
C PHE A 46 9.26 -15.06 0.82
N ARG A 47 10.37 -15.59 1.31
CA ARG A 47 10.47 -16.92 1.90
C ARG A 47 11.00 -16.85 3.33
N THR A 48 10.58 -17.79 4.14
CA THR A 48 11.16 -18.03 5.47
C THR A 48 12.56 -18.63 5.33
N ARG A 49 13.31 -18.70 6.44
CA ARG A 49 14.65 -19.35 6.47
C ARG A 49 14.62 -20.78 5.94
N ASN A 50 13.49 -21.50 6.06
CA ASN A 50 13.31 -22.87 5.58
C ASN A 50 12.80 -22.93 4.11
N GLY A 51 12.88 -21.83 3.35
CA GLY A 51 12.46 -21.77 1.94
C GLY A 51 10.96 -21.72 1.69
N ARG A 52 10.10 -21.82 2.73
CA ARG A 52 8.64 -21.75 2.58
C ARG A 52 8.16 -20.33 2.37
N PRO A 53 7.07 -20.10 1.62
CA PRO A 53 6.46 -18.77 1.50
C PRO A 53 6.16 -18.15 2.86
N MET A 54 6.44 -16.87 3.02
CA MET A 54 6.07 -16.14 4.23
C MET A 54 4.56 -16.01 4.34
N ASN A 55 4.02 -16.28 5.52
CA ASN A 55 2.63 -16.06 5.84
C ASN A 55 2.39 -14.67 6.46
N ARG A 56 1.11 -14.33 6.73
CA ARG A 56 0.75 -13.03 7.30
C ARG A 56 1.39 -12.75 8.66
N SER A 57 1.53 -13.78 9.51
CA SER A 57 2.14 -13.64 10.84
C SER A 57 3.65 -13.36 10.72
N ASN A 58 4.34 -14.01 9.78
CA ASN A 58 5.75 -13.71 9.52
C ASN A 58 5.94 -12.25 9.11
N ILE A 59 5.14 -11.77 8.13
CA ILE A 59 5.19 -10.38 7.65
C ILE A 59 4.90 -9.41 8.79
N TRP A 60 3.90 -9.70 9.62
CA TRP A 60 3.56 -8.89 10.79
C TRP A 60 4.72 -8.78 11.77
N ASN A 61 5.34 -9.91 12.13
CA ASN A 61 6.45 -9.96 13.07
C ASN A 61 7.67 -9.19 12.53
N GLU A 62 8.00 -9.36 11.26
CA GLU A 62 9.07 -8.60 10.59
C GLU A 62 8.81 -7.10 10.62
N MET A 63 7.59 -6.66 10.30
CA MET A 63 7.20 -5.25 10.38
C MET A 63 7.37 -4.70 11.81
N LYS A 64 6.98 -5.46 12.84
CA LYS A 64 7.13 -5.05 14.23
C LYS A 64 8.61 -4.98 14.65
N GLY A 65 9.43 -5.92 14.18
CA GLY A 65 10.88 -5.89 14.39
C GLY A 65 11.55 -4.65 13.78
N LEU A 66 11.12 -4.24 12.59
CA LEU A 66 11.61 -3.02 11.94
C LEU A 66 11.27 -1.75 12.73
N CYS A 67 10.12 -1.69 13.38
CA CYS A 67 9.69 -0.52 14.15
C CYS A 67 10.70 -0.17 15.26
N LYS A 68 11.21 -1.18 15.96
CA LYS A 68 12.20 -1.00 17.03
C LYS A 68 13.49 -0.36 16.48
N ARG A 69 13.98 -0.85 15.33
CA ARG A 69 15.20 -0.33 14.70
C ARG A 69 15.03 1.08 14.12
N ALA A 70 13.82 1.38 13.66
CA ALA A 70 13.47 2.69 13.08
C ALA A 70 13.00 3.72 14.12
N ASN A 71 12.95 3.36 15.40
CA ASN A 71 12.43 4.20 16.50
C ASN A 71 10.99 4.70 16.21
N VAL A 72 10.14 3.83 15.68
CA VAL A 72 8.74 4.13 15.36
C VAL A 72 7.83 3.35 16.29
N ILE A 73 6.73 3.98 16.72
CA ILE A 73 5.74 3.38 17.63
C ILE A 73 5.08 2.17 16.96
N PRO A 74 5.29 0.92 17.43
CA PRO A 74 4.81 -0.29 16.77
C PRO A 74 3.28 -0.36 16.62
N SER A 75 2.52 0.24 17.56
CA SER A 75 1.05 0.25 17.50
C SER A 75 0.50 0.99 16.29
N LYS A 76 1.25 1.93 15.71
CA LYS A 76 0.86 2.70 14.53
C LYS A 76 1.29 2.05 13.20
N VAL A 77 2.16 1.04 13.23
CA VAL A 77 2.69 0.39 12.02
C VAL A 77 1.99 -0.94 11.80
N PHE A 78 1.04 -0.96 10.87
CA PHE A 78 0.31 -2.15 10.44
C PHE A 78 -0.23 -1.95 9.01
N PRO A 79 -0.52 -3.03 8.27
CA PRO A 79 -0.85 -2.96 6.84
C PRO A 79 -1.97 -1.97 6.51
N HIS A 80 -2.99 -1.86 7.36
CA HIS A 80 -4.10 -0.94 7.13
C HIS A 80 -3.69 0.54 7.22
N ASN A 81 -2.77 0.88 8.14
CA ASN A 81 -2.24 2.25 8.22
C ASN A 81 -1.34 2.58 7.03
N LEU A 82 -0.56 1.62 6.53
CA LEU A 82 0.19 1.82 5.28
C LEU A 82 -0.75 2.04 4.09
N ARG A 83 -1.86 1.31 4.04
CA ARG A 83 -2.90 1.52 3.03
C ARG A 83 -3.54 2.91 3.14
N ARG A 84 -3.81 3.39 4.36
CA ARG A 84 -4.30 4.76 4.60
C ARG A 84 -3.30 5.81 4.17
N LEU A 85 -2.02 5.62 4.48
CA LEU A 85 -0.96 6.51 4.05
C LEU A 85 -0.91 6.60 2.52
N PHE A 86 -0.92 5.46 1.83
CA PHE A 86 -0.98 5.41 0.38
C PHE A 86 -2.19 6.18 -0.16
N ALA A 87 -3.39 5.93 0.39
CA ALA A 87 -4.62 6.57 -0.04
C ALA A 87 -4.55 8.09 0.08
N ARG A 88 -4.07 8.62 1.22
CA ARG A 88 -3.90 10.06 1.44
C ARG A 88 -2.87 10.66 0.49
N THR A 89 -1.72 10.01 0.35
CA THR A 89 -0.64 10.50 -0.53
C THR A 89 -1.11 10.53 -1.99
N PHE A 90 -1.76 9.48 -2.46
CA PHE A 90 -2.32 9.42 -3.81
C PHE A 90 -3.36 10.51 -4.03
N TYR A 91 -4.32 10.65 -3.11
CA TYR A 91 -5.38 11.65 -3.22
C TYR A 91 -4.85 13.08 -3.18
N ASN A 92 -3.78 13.35 -2.45
CA ASN A 92 -3.15 14.68 -2.44
C ASN A 92 -2.59 15.08 -3.80
N VAL A 93 -2.13 14.10 -4.58
CA VAL A 93 -1.59 14.32 -5.93
C VAL A 93 -2.70 14.38 -6.99
N GLU A 94 -3.56 13.36 -7.01
CA GLU A 94 -4.50 13.13 -8.11
C GLU A 94 -5.90 13.75 -7.87
N LYS A 95 -6.31 13.93 -6.60
CA LYS A 95 -7.64 14.46 -6.20
C LYS A 95 -8.84 13.68 -6.75
N ASP A 96 -8.64 12.51 -7.32
CA ASP A 96 -9.67 11.64 -7.88
C ASP A 96 -9.94 10.46 -6.94
N ILE A 97 -11.10 10.51 -6.27
CA ILE A 97 -11.51 9.48 -5.32
C ILE A 97 -12.00 8.21 -6.01
N ALA A 98 -12.59 8.31 -7.21
CA ALA A 98 -13.06 7.15 -7.94
C ALA A 98 -11.88 6.30 -8.42
N LYS A 99 -10.88 6.94 -9.03
CA LYS A 99 -9.62 6.31 -9.43
C LYS A 99 -8.87 5.68 -8.24
N LEU A 100 -8.87 6.37 -7.09
CA LEU A 100 -8.30 5.80 -5.86
C LEU A 100 -9.07 4.57 -5.38
N ALA A 101 -10.40 4.59 -5.44
CA ALA A 101 -11.23 3.44 -5.06
C ALA A 101 -10.93 2.22 -5.93
N ASP A 102 -10.79 2.41 -7.25
CA ASP A 102 -10.43 1.36 -8.20
C ASP A 102 -9.06 0.76 -7.88
N ILE A 103 -8.04 1.59 -7.66
CA ILE A 103 -6.69 1.15 -7.29
C ILE A 103 -6.72 0.35 -5.97
N LEU A 104 -7.50 0.80 -5.00
CA LEU A 104 -7.67 0.11 -3.73
C LEU A 104 -8.55 -1.13 -3.83
N GLY A 105 -9.32 -1.29 -4.91
CA GLY A 105 -10.28 -2.38 -5.11
C GLY A 105 -11.49 -2.27 -4.19
N HIS A 106 -11.93 -1.06 -3.87
CA HIS A 106 -13.15 -0.81 -3.13
C HIS A 106 -14.36 -0.79 -4.06
N SER A 107 -15.37 -1.61 -3.79
CA SER A 107 -16.63 -1.60 -4.54
C SER A 107 -17.53 -0.41 -4.19
N ASN A 108 -17.22 0.30 -3.11
CA ASN A 108 -17.96 1.47 -2.65
C ASN A 108 -16.97 2.61 -2.36
N VAL A 109 -17.15 3.73 -3.06
CA VAL A 109 -16.32 4.94 -2.90
C VAL A 109 -16.36 5.49 -1.48
N ASN A 110 -17.47 5.31 -0.74
CA ASN A 110 -17.57 5.75 0.65
C ASN A 110 -16.54 5.04 1.55
N THR A 111 -16.17 3.81 1.24
CA THR A 111 -15.07 3.13 1.96
C THR A 111 -13.73 3.85 1.76
N THR A 112 -13.51 4.43 0.58
CA THR A 112 -12.31 5.22 0.28
C THR A 112 -12.33 6.56 0.98
N ARG A 113 -13.50 7.21 1.10
CA ARG A 113 -13.66 8.50 1.79
C ARG A 113 -13.15 8.45 3.24
N ILE A 114 -13.38 7.35 3.96
CA ILE A 114 -12.91 7.18 5.34
C ILE A 114 -11.38 7.34 5.45
N TYR A 115 -10.63 7.01 4.39
CA TYR A 115 -9.17 7.12 4.39
C TYR A 115 -8.65 8.53 4.12
N ILE A 116 -9.44 9.34 3.41
CA ILE A 116 -9.05 10.69 2.96
C ILE A 116 -9.82 11.79 3.68
N MET A 117 -10.73 11.46 4.62
CA MET A 117 -11.46 12.46 5.39
C MET A 117 -10.48 13.40 6.09
N GLU A 118 -10.66 14.68 5.80
CA GLU A 118 -9.95 15.78 6.44
C GLU A 118 -10.60 16.13 7.77
N THR A 119 -9.81 16.70 8.67
CA THR A 119 -10.32 17.21 9.95
C THR A 119 -11.12 18.50 9.72
N GLY A 120 -12.03 18.84 10.63
CA GLY A 120 -12.76 20.12 10.56
C GLY A 120 -11.84 21.35 10.50
N VAL A 121 -10.64 21.27 11.06
CA VAL A 121 -9.60 22.30 10.99
C VAL A 121 -9.10 22.50 9.56
N GLU A 122 -8.84 21.40 8.85
CA GLU A 122 -8.40 21.44 7.44
C GLU A 122 -9.51 21.99 6.54
N HIS A 123 -10.77 21.63 6.79
CA HIS A 123 -11.91 22.19 6.06
C HIS A 123 -12.02 23.70 6.29
N ARG A 124 -11.94 24.17 7.53
CA ARG A 124 -11.99 25.61 7.88
C ARG A 124 -10.90 26.38 7.13
N ARG A 125 -9.64 25.91 7.20
CA ARG A 125 -8.53 26.56 6.49
C ARG A 125 -8.78 26.68 4.99
N LYS A 126 -9.35 25.66 4.36
CA LYS A 126 -9.66 25.68 2.93
C LYS A 126 -10.78 26.68 2.62
N ILE A 127 -11.82 26.74 3.47
CA ILE A 127 -12.92 27.69 3.31
C ILE A 127 -12.38 29.13 3.44
N GLU A 128 -11.53 29.40 4.41
CA GLU A 128 -10.88 30.71 4.58
C GLU A 128 -10.03 31.10 3.36
N CYS A 129 -9.35 30.15 2.73
CA CYS A 129 -8.58 30.40 1.51
C CYS A 129 -9.43 30.71 0.27
N LEU A 130 -10.75 30.47 0.29
CA LEU A 130 -11.63 30.80 -0.83
C LEU A 130 -11.85 32.31 -1.03
N GLY A 131 -11.58 33.12 0.02
CA GLY A 131 -11.72 34.57 -0.06
C GLY A 131 -13.14 35.08 -0.38
N LEU A 132 -14.17 34.26 -0.05
CA LEU A 132 -15.58 34.59 -0.35
C LEU A 132 -16.22 35.54 0.66
N ILE A 133 -15.58 35.75 1.80
CA ILE A 133 -16.03 36.68 2.85
C ILE A 133 -15.00 37.80 2.95
N VAL A 134 -15.42 38.99 2.70
CA VAL A 134 -14.62 40.23 2.80
C VAL A 134 -14.82 40.83 4.18
#